data_e16833eaaa61611cecdb7666cda7b2fe
#
_entry.id   e16833eaaa61611cecdb7666cda7b2fe
#
_cell.length_a   1.000
_cell.length_b   1.000
_cell.length_c   1.000
_cell.angle_alpha   90.00
_cell.angle_beta   90.00
_cell.angle_gamma   90.00
#
_symmetry.space_group_name_H-M   'P 1'
#
loop_
_entity.id
_entity.type
_entity.pdbx_description
1 polymer ?
#
loop_
_entity_poly.entity_id
_entity_poly.type
_entity_poly.pdbx_seq_one_letter_code
_entity_poly.pdbx_strand_id
1 'polypeptide(L)'
;MVNKQKNILVCVAWPYVNGPPHLGHIAGMSIPADIFARYNRLIGNNVAMVSGSDMHGTPVTLLANDLGVSPEEISSKYHNIWSKSLKDMNFQYDLYTNTHTDNHMEIVKDIFSDLLDKDLLEIREQLMPYSVTENIFLSDRLVEG
;
A
#
# COMPACT_ATOMS: atom_id res chain seq x y z
N MET A 1 -5.72 18.17 36.15
CA MET A 1 -5.61 16.74 35.77
C MET A 1 -4.50 16.62 34.75
N VAL A 2 -3.39 15.96 35.10
CA VAL A 2 -2.30 15.71 34.13
C VAL A 2 -2.84 14.72 33.11
N ASN A 3 -3.02 15.18 31.86
CA ASN A 3 -3.47 14.30 30.77
C ASN A 3 -2.37 13.24 30.55
N LYS A 4 -2.67 11.98 30.79
CA LYS A 4 -1.69 10.90 30.62
C LYS A 4 -1.33 10.82 29.13
N GLN A 5 -0.04 10.98 28.83
CA GLN A 5 0.51 10.82 27.46
C GLN A 5 0.04 9.51 26.84
N LYS A 6 -0.43 9.57 25.60
CA LYS A 6 -0.90 8.38 24.83
C LYS A 6 0.13 8.00 23.79
N ASN A 7 0.20 6.70 23.48
CA ASN A 7 0.86 6.19 22.30
C ASN A 7 -0.19 5.98 21.20
N ILE A 8 0.02 6.61 20.05
CA ILE A 8 -0.93 6.63 18.93
C ILE A 8 -0.20 6.15 17.68
N LEU A 9 -0.76 5.12 17.04
CA LEU A 9 -0.34 4.67 15.72
C LEU A 9 -1.36 5.15 14.69
N VAL A 10 -0.91 5.91 13.69
CA VAL A 10 -1.71 6.39 12.56
C VAL A 10 -1.30 5.57 11.34
N CYS A 11 -2.13 4.61 10.97
CA CYS A 11 -1.93 3.78 9.79
C CYS A 11 -2.71 4.39 8.61
N VAL A 12 -1.99 4.87 7.60
CA VAL A 12 -2.60 5.43 6.39
C VAL A 12 -2.65 4.35 5.32
N ALA A 13 -3.76 4.29 4.57
CA ALA A 13 -3.94 3.32 3.51
C ALA A 13 -2.79 3.34 2.49
N TRP A 14 -2.43 2.17 1.98
CA TRP A 14 -1.34 2.02 1.02
C TRP A 14 -1.90 2.06 -0.40
N PRO A 15 -1.53 3.06 -1.21
CA PRO A 15 -1.97 3.14 -2.60
C PRO A 15 -1.20 2.17 -3.49
N TYR A 16 -1.86 1.66 -4.53
CA TYR A 16 -1.15 1.06 -5.68
C TYR A 16 -0.32 2.10 -6.40
N VAL A 17 0.92 1.74 -6.71
CA VAL A 17 1.86 2.67 -7.36
C VAL A 17 1.92 2.45 -8.87
N ASN A 18 0.78 2.64 -9.52
CA ASN A 18 0.61 2.63 -10.98
C ASN A 18 0.49 4.03 -11.61
N GLY A 19 0.72 5.08 -10.82
CA GLY A 19 0.66 6.48 -11.25
C GLY A 19 1.12 7.42 -10.14
N PRO A 20 1.30 8.73 -10.45
CA PRO A 20 1.63 9.74 -9.46
C PRO A 20 0.44 9.99 -8.50
N PRO A 21 0.69 10.53 -7.30
CA PRO A 21 -0.39 10.96 -6.44
C PRO A 21 -1.24 12.06 -7.09
N HIS A 22 -2.55 11.98 -6.93
CA HIS A 22 -3.48 13.01 -7.37
C HIS A 22 -4.19 13.65 -6.16
N LEU A 23 -4.94 14.73 -6.42
CA LEU A 23 -5.62 15.49 -5.35
C LEU A 23 -6.49 14.62 -4.43
N GLY A 24 -7.16 13.59 -4.96
CA GLY A 24 -7.97 12.68 -4.17
C GLY A 24 -7.15 11.92 -3.11
N HIS A 25 -5.96 11.45 -3.48
CA HIS A 25 -5.04 10.82 -2.54
C HIS A 25 -4.54 11.82 -1.48
N ILE A 26 -4.17 13.02 -1.92
CA ILE A 26 -3.62 14.03 -1.02
C ILE A 26 -4.69 14.53 -0.06
N ALA A 27 -5.86 14.97 -0.57
CA ALA A 27 -6.92 15.56 0.24
C ALA A 27 -7.69 14.53 1.08
N GLY A 28 -7.95 13.33 0.51
CA GLY A 28 -8.79 12.33 1.17
C GLY A 28 -8.03 11.39 2.10
N MET A 29 -6.73 11.20 1.89
CA MET A 29 -5.93 10.21 2.62
C MET A 29 -4.84 10.87 3.46
N SER A 30 -3.93 11.64 2.82
CA SER A 30 -2.73 12.14 3.48
C SER A 30 -3.00 13.32 4.41
N ILE A 31 -3.75 14.33 3.96
CA ILE A 31 -4.03 15.54 4.75
C ILE A 31 -4.74 15.24 6.07
N PRO A 32 -5.86 14.48 6.11
CA PRO A 32 -6.54 14.20 7.38
C PRO A 32 -5.66 13.47 8.38
N ALA A 33 -4.87 12.49 7.89
CA ALA A 33 -3.97 11.72 8.74
C ALA A 33 -2.83 12.59 9.31
N ASP A 34 -2.22 13.43 8.49
CA ASP A 34 -1.14 14.33 8.91
C ASP A 34 -1.63 15.40 9.91
N ILE A 35 -2.82 15.98 9.67
CA ILE A 35 -3.44 16.91 10.62
C ILE A 35 -3.66 16.22 11.97
N PHE A 36 -4.22 15.00 11.96
CA PHE A 36 -4.45 14.24 13.18
C PHE A 36 -3.13 13.92 13.92
N ALA A 37 -2.12 13.47 13.18
CA ALA A 37 -0.81 13.16 13.74
C ALA A 37 -0.15 14.41 14.35
N ARG A 38 -0.11 15.53 13.61
CA ARG A 38 0.46 16.81 14.09
C ARG A 38 -0.26 17.33 15.32
N TYR A 39 -1.60 17.32 15.32
CA TYR A 39 -2.37 17.74 16.47
C TYR A 39 -2.03 16.93 17.71
N ASN A 40 -1.98 15.60 17.59
CA ASN A 40 -1.65 14.75 18.72
C ASN A 40 -0.21 14.92 19.22
N ARG A 41 0.75 15.13 18.32
CA ARG A 41 2.13 15.48 18.71
C ARG A 41 2.16 16.82 19.44
N LEU A 42 1.40 17.81 18.96
CA LEU A 42 1.35 19.15 19.57
C LEU A 42 0.81 19.15 21.00
N ILE A 43 -0.15 18.30 21.31
CA ILE A 43 -0.70 18.15 22.68
C ILE A 43 0.09 17.16 23.55
N GLY A 44 1.28 16.73 23.08
CA GLY A 44 2.25 15.94 23.87
C GLY A 44 2.05 14.43 23.83
N ASN A 45 1.27 13.87 22.90
CA ASN A 45 1.19 12.43 22.70
C ASN A 45 2.39 11.91 21.89
N ASN A 46 2.74 10.63 22.10
CA ASN A 46 3.67 9.91 21.22
C ASN A 46 2.89 9.42 20.00
N VAL A 47 3.32 9.84 18.81
CA VAL A 47 2.61 9.46 17.57
C VAL A 47 3.61 8.89 16.58
N ALA A 48 3.28 7.69 16.07
CA ALA A 48 3.89 7.13 14.88
C ALA A 48 2.86 7.17 13.74
N MET A 49 3.20 7.82 12.62
CA MET A 49 2.39 7.87 11.40
C MET A 49 3.10 7.07 10.31
N VAL A 50 2.45 6.04 9.81
CA VAL A 50 3.04 5.10 8.86
C VAL A 50 2.16 4.88 7.64
N SER A 51 2.81 4.66 6.50
CA SER A 51 2.19 4.25 5.24
C SER A 51 3.24 3.62 4.31
N GLY A 52 2.84 3.33 3.10
CA GLY A 52 3.74 2.81 2.09
C GLY A 52 3.04 2.66 0.73
N SER A 53 3.78 2.13 -0.21
CA SER A 53 3.32 1.81 -1.55
C SER A 53 2.99 0.33 -1.66
N ASP A 54 1.79 0.00 -2.15
CA ASP A 54 1.45 -1.35 -2.56
C ASP A 54 2.02 -1.58 -3.98
N MET A 55 3.06 -2.44 -4.06
CA MET A 55 3.83 -2.65 -5.28
C MET A 55 3.37 -3.88 -6.08
N HIS A 56 2.44 -4.70 -5.57
CA HIS A 56 2.07 -6.00 -6.13
C HIS A 56 0.63 -6.08 -6.65
N GLY A 57 0.05 -4.99 -7.10
CA GLY A 57 -1.32 -4.99 -7.61
C GLY A 57 -1.43 -5.24 -9.11
N THR A 58 -2.55 -5.84 -9.55
CA THR A 58 -2.92 -5.97 -10.98
C THR A 58 -2.76 -4.66 -11.77
N PRO A 59 -3.12 -3.47 -11.24
CA PRO A 59 -2.93 -2.21 -11.96
C PRO A 59 -1.48 -1.90 -12.33
N VAL A 60 -0.53 -2.34 -11.52
CA VAL A 60 0.91 -2.19 -11.81
C VAL A 60 1.32 -3.11 -12.96
N THR A 61 0.87 -4.37 -12.93
CA THR A 61 1.17 -5.36 -13.98
C THR A 61 0.61 -4.93 -15.33
N LEU A 62 -0.63 -4.45 -15.38
CA LEU A 62 -1.25 -3.99 -16.62
C LEU A 62 -0.47 -2.82 -17.23
N LEU A 63 -0.15 -1.80 -16.43
CA LEU A 63 0.63 -0.67 -16.91
C LEU A 63 2.04 -1.08 -17.38
N ALA A 64 2.66 -2.04 -16.70
CA ALA A 64 3.97 -2.56 -17.09
C ALA A 64 3.90 -3.25 -18.46
N ASN A 65 2.87 -4.08 -18.68
CA ASN A 65 2.63 -4.74 -19.97
C ASN A 65 2.40 -3.72 -21.09
N ASP A 66 1.56 -2.72 -20.86
CA ASP A 66 1.27 -1.66 -21.85
C ASP A 66 2.51 -0.88 -22.26
N LEU A 67 3.44 -0.69 -21.33
CA LEU A 67 4.68 0.06 -21.56
C LEU A 67 5.86 -0.82 -21.97
N GLY A 68 5.72 -2.15 -21.96
CA GLY A 68 6.77 -3.10 -22.30
C GLY A 68 7.95 -3.10 -21.32
N VAL A 69 7.69 -2.84 -20.04
CA VAL A 69 8.69 -2.82 -18.95
C VAL A 69 8.29 -3.79 -17.84
N SER A 70 9.16 -4.00 -16.86
CA SER A 70 8.84 -4.87 -15.73
C SER A 70 7.88 -4.19 -14.72
N PRO A 71 7.03 -4.96 -14.01
CA PRO A 71 6.21 -4.43 -12.92
C PRO A 71 7.06 -3.77 -11.82
N GLU A 72 8.26 -4.26 -11.57
CA GLU A 72 9.19 -3.71 -10.60
C GLU A 72 9.68 -2.31 -11.01
N GLU A 73 9.98 -2.09 -12.30
CA GLU A 73 10.38 -0.76 -12.81
C GLU A 73 9.25 0.26 -12.60
N ILE A 74 8.00 -0.12 -12.91
CA ILE A 74 6.83 0.73 -12.72
C ILE A 74 6.64 1.06 -11.24
N SER A 75 6.58 0.04 -10.40
CA SER A 75 6.32 0.23 -8.98
C SER A 75 7.42 1.02 -8.27
N SER A 76 8.68 0.76 -8.58
CA SER A 76 9.81 1.51 -8.04
C SER A 76 9.81 2.97 -8.49
N LYS A 77 9.54 3.23 -9.77
CA LYS A 77 9.43 4.59 -10.32
C LYS A 77 8.35 5.39 -9.56
N TYR A 78 7.15 4.84 -9.45
CA TYR A 78 6.05 5.56 -8.83
C TYR A 78 6.18 5.61 -7.31
N HIS A 79 6.74 4.60 -6.64
CA HIS A 79 7.09 4.67 -5.22
C HIS A 79 7.99 5.89 -4.94
N ASN A 80 9.02 6.10 -5.75
CA ASN A 80 9.92 7.24 -5.61
C ASN A 80 9.21 8.58 -5.83
N ILE A 81 8.31 8.66 -6.84
CA ILE A 81 7.49 9.86 -7.09
C ILE A 81 6.58 10.14 -5.89
N TRP A 82 5.88 9.13 -5.36
CA TRP A 82 5.03 9.25 -4.20
C TRP A 82 5.81 9.73 -2.97
N SER A 83 6.89 9.04 -2.63
CA SER A 83 7.75 9.38 -1.48
C SER A 83 8.25 10.81 -1.56
N LYS A 84 8.74 11.21 -2.75
CA LYS A 84 9.19 12.58 -2.98
C LYS A 84 8.05 13.59 -2.85
N SER A 85 6.89 13.34 -3.46
CA SER A 85 5.75 14.25 -3.42
C SER A 85 5.25 14.48 -2.00
N LEU A 86 5.12 13.41 -1.20
CA LEU A 86 4.72 13.51 0.21
C LEU A 86 5.73 14.32 1.04
N LYS A 87 7.01 14.13 0.79
CA LYS A 87 8.09 14.89 1.44
C LYS A 87 8.07 16.36 1.03
N ASP A 88 7.91 16.66 -0.26
CA ASP A 88 7.87 18.04 -0.76
C ASP A 88 6.66 18.82 -0.22
N MET A 89 5.55 18.13 0.03
CA MET A 89 4.36 18.69 0.71
C MET A 89 4.48 18.72 2.23
N ASN A 90 5.64 18.33 2.78
CA ASN A 90 5.93 18.35 4.21
C ASN A 90 4.99 17.48 5.07
N PHE A 91 4.49 16.35 4.53
CA PHE A 91 3.80 15.34 5.33
C PHE A 91 4.77 14.64 6.28
N GLN A 92 4.37 14.48 7.54
CA GLN A 92 5.25 13.98 8.61
C GLN A 92 5.05 12.48 8.89
N TYR A 93 5.27 11.65 7.87
CA TYR A 93 5.38 10.21 8.07
C TYR A 93 6.66 9.86 8.81
N ASP A 94 6.55 9.04 9.86
CA ASP A 94 7.71 8.46 10.54
C ASP A 94 8.30 7.31 9.70
N LEU A 95 7.43 6.61 8.96
CA LEU A 95 7.84 5.59 8.00
C LEU A 95 6.93 5.63 6.77
N TYR A 96 7.52 5.81 5.59
CA TYR A 96 6.89 5.57 4.31
C TYR A 96 7.73 4.52 3.57
N THR A 97 7.21 3.29 3.49
CA THR A 97 7.92 2.12 2.95
C THR A 97 7.18 1.51 1.75
N ASN A 98 7.41 0.25 1.42
CA ASN A 98 6.71 -0.44 0.35
C ASN A 98 6.60 -1.95 0.63
N THR A 99 5.72 -2.64 -0.12
CA THR A 99 5.47 -4.07 0.03
C THR A 99 6.52 -4.98 -0.64
N HIS A 100 7.53 -4.41 -1.30
CA HIS A 100 8.61 -5.15 -1.98
C HIS A 100 9.93 -5.11 -1.21
N THR A 101 9.90 -4.95 0.11
CA THR A 101 11.09 -5.06 0.97
C THR A 101 11.30 -6.50 1.42
N ASP A 102 12.56 -6.90 1.60
CA ASP A 102 12.91 -8.24 2.09
C ASP A 102 12.20 -8.54 3.42
N ASN A 103 12.21 -7.60 4.36
CA ASN A 103 11.50 -7.73 5.63
C ASN A 103 9.99 -7.95 5.46
N HIS A 104 9.33 -7.26 4.51
CA HIS A 104 7.91 -7.46 4.26
C HIS A 104 7.66 -8.86 3.69
N MET A 105 8.48 -9.28 2.73
CA MET A 105 8.36 -10.61 2.11
C MET A 105 8.60 -11.76 3.11
N GLU A 106 9.58 -11.63 3.99
CA GLU A 106 9.82 -12.60 5.07
C GLU A 106 8.60 -12.72 6.00
N ILE A 107 8.14 -11.59 6.54
CA ILE A 107 6.99 -11.58 7.46
C ILE A 107 5.72 -12.17 6.82
N VAL A 108 5.44 -11.84 5.55
CA VAL A 108 4.28 -12.40 4.84
C VAL A 108 4.40 -13.91 4.67
N LYS A 109 5.58 -14.42 4.31
CA LYS A 109 5.82 -15.86 4.20
C LYS A 109 5.66 -16.57 5.54
N ASP A 110 6.20 -15.99 6.62
CA ASP A 110 6.11 -16.56 7.97
C ASP A 110 4.66 -16.62 8.44
N ILE A 111 3.89 -15.53 8.25
CA ILE A 111 2.47 -15.49 8.60
C ILE A 111 1.67 -16.53 7.80
N PHE A 112 1.93 -16.63 6.48
CA PHE A 112 1.25 -17.61 5.63
C PHE A 112 1.55 -19.05 6.08
N SER A 113 2.81 -19.35 6.35
CA SER A 113 3.24 -20.69 6.84
C SER A 113 2.61 -21.02 8.19
N ASP A 114 2.59 -20.06 9.12
CA ASP A 114 1.96 -20.22 10.44
C ASP A 114 0.44 -20.46 10.34
N LEU A 115 -0.24 -19.81 9.43
CA LEU A 115 -1.67 -20.05 9.17
C LEU A 115 -1.92 -21.44 8.56
N LEU A 116 -1.04 -21.88 7.66
CA LEU A 116 -1.11 -23.22 7.06
C LEU A 116 -0.88 -24.31 8.11
N ASP A 117 0.15 -24.15 8.94
CA ASP A 117 0.51 -25.11 10.01
C ASP A 117 -0.60 -25.21 11.08
N LYS A 118 -1.40 -24.18 11.25
CA LYS A 118 -2.56 -24.13 12.15
C LYS A 118 -3.87 -24.62 11.53
N ASP A 119 -3.85 -25.14 10.32
CA ASP A 119 -5.05 -25.59 9.59
C ASP A 119 -6.12 -24.47 9.43
N LEU A 120 -5.69 -23.21 9.30
CA LEU A 120 -6.56 -22.05 9.12
C LEU A 120 -6.77 -21.69 7.65
N LEU A 121 -6.11 -22.40 6.74
CA LEU A 121 -6.24 -22.23 5.29
C LEU A 121 -6.88 -23.47 4.67
N GLU A 122 -7.72 -23.25 3.67
CA GLU A 122 -8.31 -24.34 2.88
C GLU A 122 -8.09 -24.09 1.38
N ILE A 123 -7.95 -25.18 0.62
CA ILE A 123 -7.86 -25.12 -0.83
C ILE A 123 -9.28 -25.18 -1.39
N ARG A 124 -9.66 -24.19 -2.20
CA ARG A 124 -10.92 -24.15 -2.92
C ARG A 124 -10.72 -24.00 -4.42
N GLU A 125 -11.54 -24.67 -5.19
CA GLU A 125 -11.64 -24.43 -6.63
C GLU A 125 -12.65 -23.30 -6.87
N GLN A 126 -12.28 -22.36 -7.74
CA GLN A 126 -13.14 -21.24 -8.12
C GLN A 126 -13.11 -21.06 -9.65
N LEU A 127 -14.29 -20.89 -10.24
CA LEU A 127 -14.39 -20.48 -11.63
C LEU A 127 -14.02 -18.99 -11.73
N MET A 128 -13.02 -18.70 -12.57
CA MET A 128 -12.59 -17.32 -12.81
C MET A 128 -12.63 -17.03 -14.30
N PRO A 129 -13.02 -15.80 -14.71
CA PRO A 129 -12.89 -15.37 -16.11
C PRO A 129 -11.42 -15.46 -16.54
N TYR A 130 -11.20 -15.98 -17.75
CA TYR A 130 -9.88 -16.16 -18.32
C TYR A 130 -9.83 -15.63 -19.75
N SER A 131 -8.87 -14.74 -20.04
CA SER A 131 -8.60 -14.28 -21.39
C SER A 131 -7.68 -15.26 -22.10
N VAL A 132 -8.21 -15.94 -23.12
CA VAL A 132 -7.40 -16.85 -23.95
C VAL A 132 -6.38 -16.07 -24.78
N THR A 133 -6.73 -14.87 -25.23
CA THR A 133 -5.86 -13.99 -26.03
C THR A 133 -4.65 -13.50 -25.25
N GLU A 134 -4.90 -13.04 -24.02
CA GLU A 134 -3.86 -12.49 -23.15
C GLU A 134 -3.19 -13.56 -22.28
N ASN A 135 -3.74 -14.78 -22.25
CA ASN A 135 -3.26 -15.88 -21.41
C ASN A 135 -3.18 -15.54 -19.91
N ILE A 136 -4.21 -14.84 -19.38
CA ILE A 136 -4.29 -14.40 -17.99
C ILE A 136 -5.68 -14.63 -17.40
N PHE A 137 -5.73 -14.83 -16.08
CA PHE A 137 -6.97 -14.74 -15.32
C PHE A 137 -7.35 -13.25 -15.13
N LEU A 138 -8.64 -12.96 -15.33
CA LEU A 138 -9.16 -11.60 -15.21
C LEU A 138 -9.72 -11.38 -13.81
N SER A 139 -9.35 -10.25 -13.20
CA SER A 139 -10.04 -9.78 -12.01
C SER A 139 -11.40 -9.21 -12.39
N ASP A 140 -12.34 -9.16 -11.43
CA ASP A 140 -13.70 -8.62 -11.66
C ASP A 140 -13.72 -7.23 -12.26
N ARG A 141 -12.67 -6.44 -12.05
CA ARG A 141 -12.52 -5.08 -12.62
C ARG A 141 -12.18 -5.06 -14.10
N LEU A 142 -11.74 -6.18 -14.66
CA LEU A 142 -11.36 -6.32 -16.08
C LEU A 142 -12.46 -6.98 -16.89
N VAL A 143 -13.56 -7.39 -16.27
CA VAL A 143 -14.70 -8.01 -16.92
C VAL A 143 -15.81 -6.97 -17.01
N GLU A 144 -16.08 -6.48 -18.21
CA GLU A 144 -17.26 -5.69 -18.51
C GLU A 144 -18.44 -6.62 -18.80
N GLY A 145 -19.53 -6.46 -18.06
CA GLY A 145 -20.76 -7.21 -18.22
C GLY A 145 -21.88 -6.33 -18.73
#